data_b23e208da8fc849264b2fd6394645d18
#
_entry.id   b23e208da8fc849264b2fd6394645d18
#
_cell.length_a   1.000
_cell.length_b   1.000
_cell.length_c   1.000
_cell.angle_alpha   90.00
_cell.angle_beta   90.00
_cell.angle_gamma   90.00
#
_symmetry.space_group_name_H-M   'P 1'
#
loop_
_entity.id
_entity.type
_entity.pdbx_description
1 polymer ?
#
loop_
_entity_poly.entity_id
_entity_poly.type
_entity_poly.pdbx_seq_one_letter_code
_entity_poly.pdbx_strand_id
1 'polypeptide(L)'
;NASFGYCPQDSTADFNSDLTLFEWMSQWRTPKHDDLAVRGMLGRILFTSDDFNKKVRVCSGGEKNRLLFGKLMMLEINVLIMDEPTNHLDMESIEALNKALLGWDGTLIFVSHDREFVSSLATRVLEIKKDRVVDFQGTYDDYLADRMRTAAVA
;
A
#
# COMPACT_ATOMS: atom_id res chain seq x y z
N ASN A 1 -9.56 14.41 -13.04
CA ASN A 1 -8.29 14.88 -12.45
C ASN A 1 -7.62 13.69 -11.73
N ALA A 2 -6.33 13.45 -12.01
CA ALA A 2 -5.56 12.42 -11.29
C ALA A 2 -4.87 13.05 -10.07
N SER A 3 -5.05 12.42 -8.90
CA SER A 3 -4.38 12.76 -7.65
C SER A 3 -3.48 11.57 -7.28
N PHE A 4 -2.17 11.81 -7.23
CA PHE A 4 -1.18 10.76 -7.05
C PHE A 4 -0.72 10.64 -5.61
N GLY A 5 -0.60 9.41 -5.11
CA GLY A 5 0.13 9.06 -3.91
C GLY A 5 1.32 8.19 -4.26
N TYR A 6 2.42 8.37 -3.56
CA TYR A 6 3.61 7.54 -3.70
C TYR A 6 4.02 6.97 -2.35
N CYS A 7 4.24 5.67 -2.32
CA CYS A 7 4.78 4.95 -1.18
C CYS A 7 6.19 4.48 -1.54
N PRO A 8 7.25 5.18 -1.05
CA PRO A 8 8.63 4.77 -1.28
C PRO A 8 8.98 3.54 -0.44
N GLN A 9 10.03 2.82 -0.84
CA GLN A 9 10.59 1.71 -0.08
C GLN A 9 11.08 2.11 1.32
N ASP A 10 11.60 3.33 1.48
CA ASP A 10 12.02 3.90 2.77
C ASP A 10 11.27 5.20 3.06
N SER A 11 10.47 5.20 4.13
CA SER A 11 9.69 6.33 4.62
C SER A 11 10.06 6.74 6.05
N THR A 12 11.20 6.30 6.57
CA THR A 12 11.62 6.49 7.98
C THR A 12 11.63 7.95 8.40
N ALA A 13 11.96 8.87 7.50
CA ALA A 13 12.02 10.32 7.78
C ALA A 13 10.65 10.90 8.19
N ASP A 14 9.55 10.36 7.68
CA ASP A 14 8.18 10.82 7.97
C ASP A 14 7.76 10.60 9.44
N PHE A 15 8.47 9.73 10.16
CA PHE A 15 8.12 9.29 11.52
C PHE A 15 9.05 9.83 12.61
N ASN A 16 9.97 10.73 12.30
CA ASN A 16 10.84 11.36 13.28
C ASN A 16 10.13 12.51 14.01
N SER A 17 9.11 12.17 14.79
CA SER A 17 8.23 13.12 15.46
C SER A 17 7.79 12.58 16.82
N ASP A 18 7.52 13.48 17.77
CA ASP A 18 6.94 13.18 19.10
C ASP A 18 5.41 13.15 19.11
N LEU A 19 4.78 13.27 17.96
CA LEU A 19 3.32 13.16 17.84
C LEU A 19 2.85 11.75 18.19
N THR A 20 1.66 11.67 18.77
CA THR A 20 0.94 10.40 18.91
C THR A 20 0.44 9.91 17.55
N LEU A 21 0.07 8.63 17.46
CA LEU A 21 -0.53 8.07 16.25
C LEU A 21 -1.74 8.90 15.78
N PHE A 22 -2.59 9.26 16.73
CA PHE A 22 -3.78 10.07 16.45
C PHE A 22 -3.43 11.47 15.95
N GLU A 23 -2.50 12.16 16.61
CA GLU A 23 -2.05 13.49 16.20
C GLU A 23 -1.36 13.46 14.82
N TRP A 24 -0.52 12.46 14.60
CA TRP A 24 0.18 12.29 13.33
C TRP A 24 -0.79 12.03 12.19
N MET A 25 -1.74 11.12 12.35
CA MET A 25 -2.76 10.83 11.34
C MET A 25 -3.67 12.04 11.10
N SER A 26 -3.98 12.80 12.14
CA SER A 26 -4.84 14.00 12.06
C SER A 26 -4.28 15.12 11.18
N GLN A 27 -2.97 15.15 10.93
CA GLN A 27 -2.36 16.14 10.03
C GLN A 27 -2.81 15.96 8.56
N TRP A 28 -3.24 14.76 8.18
CA TRP A 28 -3.61 14.41 6.81
C TRP A 28 -5.12 14.47 6.55
N ARG A 29 -5.89 14.90 7.55
CA ARG A 29 -7.33 15.01 7.38
C ARG A 29 -7.72 16.17 6.46
N THR A 30 -8.73 15.94 5.67
CA THR A 30 -9.43 16.97 4.91
C THR A 30 -10.57 17.57 5.75
N PRO A 31 -11.20 18.70 5.36
CA PRO A 31 -12.36 19.25 6.07
C PRO A 31 -13.55 18.29 6.24
N LYS A 32 -13.58 17.19 5.48
CA LYS A 32 -14.61 16.15 5.60
C LYS A 32 -14.35 15.13 6.70
N HIS A 33 -13.12 15.08 7.24
CA HIS A 33 -12.70 14.11 8.22
C HIS A 33 -12.76 14.69 9.63
N ASP A 34 -13.66 14.18 10.44
CA ASP A 34 -13.71 14.44 11.89
C ASP A 34 -12.79 13.47 12.66
N ASP A 35 -12.79 13.58 13.98
CA ASP A 35 -11.99 12.71 14.86
C ASP A 35 -12.41 11.23 14.75
N LEU A 36 -13.70 10.99 14.45
CA LEU A 36 -14.21 9.62 14.28
C LEU A 36 -13.64 8.99 13.00
N ALA A 37 -13.54 9.77 11.92
CA ALA A 37 -12.92 9.31 10.66
C ALA A 37 -11.44 8.97 10.86
N VAL A 38 -10.67 9.79 11.63
CA VAL A 38 -9.27 9.51 11.95
C VAL A 38 -9.13 8.21 12.76
N ARG A 39 -9.96 8.04 13.80
CA ARG A 39 -9.98 6.81 14.62
C ARG A 39 -10.39 5.59 13.80
N GLY A 40 -11.38 5.74 12.94
CA GLY A 40 -11.80 4.69 12.01
C GLY A 40 -10.70 4.29 11.03
N MET A 41 -9.93 5.26 10.52
CA MET A 41 -8.77 4.97 9.66
C MET A 41 -7.68 4.20 10.41
N LEU A 42 -7.32 4.63 11.64
CA LEU A 42 -6.37 3.90 12.46
C LEU A 42 -6.83 2.45 12.73
N GLY A 43 -8.12 2.25 13.01
CA GLY A 43 -8.69 0.91 13.16
C GLY A 43 -8.61 0.06 11.88
N ARG A 44 -8.83 0.64 10.69
CA ARG A 44 -8.71 -0.07 9.40
C ARG A 44 -7.29 -0.57 9.13
N ILE A 45 -6.29 0.15 9.60
CA ILE A 45 -4.87 -0.23 9.51
C ILE A 45 -4.38 -0.95 10.77
N LEU A 46 -5.29 -1.60 11.50
CA LEU A 46 -5.03 -2.50 12.63
C LEU A 46 -4.38 -1.85 13.86
N PHE A 47 -4.67 -0.59 14.15
CA PHE A 47 -4.36 0.00 15.45
C PHE A 47 -5.58 -0.03 16.36
N THR A 48 -5.35 -0.35 17.62
CA THR A 48 -6.38 -0.34 18.67
C THR A 48 -6.46 1.04 19.34
N SER A 49 -7.52 1.28 20.12
CA SER A 49 -7.66 2.53 20.87
C SER A 49 -6.49 2.79 21.84
N ASP A 50 -5.87 1.73 22.33
CA ASP A 50 -4.74 1.83 23.28
C ASP A 50 -3.47 2.33 22.58
N ASP A 51 -3.33 2.07 21.28
CA ASP A 51 -2.21 2.53 20.48
C ASP A 51 -2.28 4.01 20.14
N PHE A 52 -3.45 4.65 20.17
CA PHE A 52 -3.64 6.01 19.66
C PHE A 52 -2.75 7.05 20.36
N ASN A 53 -2.38 6.81 21.61
CA ASN A 53 -1.48 7.67 22.39
C ASN A 53 0.00 7.28 22.26
N LYS A 54 0.33 6.21 21.55
CA LYS A 54 1.70 5.80 21.26
C LYS A 54 2.38 6.81 20.36
N LYS A 55 3.66 7.10 20.60
CA LYS A 55 4.43 8.03 19.75
C LYS A 55 4.85 7.36 18.45
N VAL A 56 4.72 8.06 17.31
CA VAL A 56 5.08 7.50 15.99
C VAL A 56 6.55 7.10 15.89
N ARG A 57 7.45 7.78 16.58
CA ARG A 57 8.88 7.46 16.58
C ARG A 57 9.22 6.07 17.14
N VAL A 58 8.39 5.54 18.08
CA VAL A 58 8.62 4.23 18.70
C VAL A 58 7.89 3.10 18.00
N CYS A 59 7.20 3.39 16.89
CA CYS A 59 6.54 2.39 16.07
C CYS A 59 7.55 1.48 15.38
N SER A 60 7.21 0.20 15.24
CA SER A 60 7.94 -0.76 14.43
C SER A 60 7.91 -0.39 12.95
N GLY A 61 8.74 -1.01 12.12
CA GLY A 61 8.73 -0.80 10.65
C GLY A 61 7.36 -1.11 10.04
N GLY A 62 6.75 -2.23 10.43
CA GLY A 62 5.41 -2.61 9.97
C GLY A 62 4.33 -1.61 10.40
N GLU A 63 4.37 -1.12 11.65
CA GLU A 63 3.45 -0.09 12.12
C GLU A 63 3.60 1.23 11.36
N LYS A 64 4.83 1.65 11.07
CA LYS A 64 5.11 2.85 10.26
C LYS A 64 4.57 2.73 8.85
N ASN A 65 4.75 1.59 8.23
CA ASN A 65 4.19 1.34 6.90
C ASN A 65 2.65 1.36 6.92
N ARG A 66 1.99 0.74 7.89
CA ARG A 66 0.54 0.85 8.06
C ARG A 66 0.07 2.30 8.21
N LEU A 67 0.78 3.11 9.02
CA LEU A 67 0.49 4.55 9.16
C LEU A 67 0.63 5.30 7.83
N LEU A 68 1.66 4.98 7.04
CA LEU A 68 1.85 5.58 5.72
C LEU A 68 0.66 5.28 4.79
N PHE A 69 0.16 4.05 4.80
CA PHE A 69 -1.06 3.72 4.04
C PHE A 69 -2.28 4.48 4.54
N GLY A 70 -2.47 4.57 5.85
CA GLY A 70 -3.54 5.38 6.43
C GLY A 70 -3.47 6.83 5.98
N LYS A 71 -2.28 7.43 5.96
CA LYS A 71 -2.02 8.78 5.41
C LYS A 71 -2.48 8.88 3.95
N LEU A 72 -2.05 7.94 3.10
CA LEU A 72 -2.40 7.95 1.67
C LEU A 72 -3.91 7.81 1.44
N MET A 73 -4.57 6.97 2.23
CA MET A 73 -6.02 6.80 2.17
C MET A 73 -6.78 8.08 2.64
N MET A 74 -6.25 8.80 3.63
CA MET A 74 -6.82 10.06 4.11
C MET A 74 -6.71 11.19 3.08
N LEU A 75 -5.71 11.15 2.20
CA LEU A 75 -5.46 12.19 1.17
C LEU A 75 -6.40 12.10 -0.03
N GLU A 76 -7.37 11.18 -0.06
CA GLU A 76 -8.33 11.00 -1.16
C GLU A 76 -7.65 10.91 -2.54
N ILE A 77 -6.49 10.23 -2.61
CA ILE A 77 -5.79 9.97 -3.87
C ILE A 77 -6.57 8.95 -4.71
N ASN A 78 -6.45 9.03 -6.03
CA ASN A 78 -7.07 8.07 -6.95
C ASN A 78 -6.07 7.28 -7.81
N VAL A 79 -4.78 7.59 -7.70
CA VAL A 79 -3.67 6.81 -8.26
C VAL A 79 -2.61 6.61 -7.19
N LEU A 80 -2.31 5.37 -6.84
CA LEU A 80 -1.29 5.00 -5.86
C LEU A 80 -0.16 4.25 -6.54
N ILE A 81 1.07 4.74 -6.35
CA ILE A 81 2.29 4.10 -6.82
C ILE A 81 3.05 3.56 -5.62
N MET A 82 3.43 2.29 -5.66
CA MET A 82 4.15 1.62 -4.57
C MET A 82 5.36 0.87 -5.10
N ASP A 83 6.47 1.00 -4.39
CA ASP A 83 7.71 0.31 -4.67
C ASP A 83 8.04 -0.65 -3.52
N GLU A 84 7.94 -1.97 -3.80
CA GLU A 84 8.17 -3.07 -2.84
C GLU A 84 7.43 -2.89 -1.51
N PRO A 85 6.09 -2.72 -1.51
CA PRO A 85 5.33 -2.32 -0.33
C PRO A 85 5.28 -3.39 0.77
N THR A 86 5.60 -4.64 0.45
CA THR A 86 5.61 -5.76 1.40
C THR A 86 6.96 -5.95 2.10
N ASN A 87 8.01 -5.25 1.66
CA ASN A 87 9.34 -5.36 2.26
C ASN A 87 9.31 -4.94 3.73
N HIS A 88 9.95 -5.76 4.57
CA HIS A 88 10.04 -5.55 6.03
C HIS A 88 8.71 -5.56 6.79
N LEU A 89 7.62 -6.02 6.15
CA LEU A 89 6.34 -6.26 6.81
C LEU A 89 6.27 -7.68 7.36
N ASP A 90 5.63 -7.84 8.52
CA ASP A 90 5.17 -9.14 9.00
C ASP A 90 3.90 -9.58 8.25
N MET A 91 3.56 -10.85 8.36
CA MET A 91 2.41 -11.45 7.65
C MET A 91 1.10 -10.71 7.95
N GLU A 92 0.85 -10.34 9.20
CA GLU A 92 -0.36 -9.62 9.60
C GLU A 92 -0.45 -8.24 8.92
N SER A 93 0.67 -7.53 8.83
CA SER A 93 0.76 -6.25 8.14
C SER A 93 0.55 -6.38 6.63
N ILE A 94 1.06 -7.44 6.00
CA ILE A 94 0.83 -7.73 4.57
C ILE A 94 -0.66 -8.01 4.31
N GLU A 95 -1.30 -8.83 5.15
CA GLU A 95 -2.73 -9.12 5.03
C GLU A 95 -3.60 -7.86 5.21
N ALA A 96 -3.25 -7.02 6.19
CA ALA A 96 -3.96 -5.76 6.43
C ALA A 96 -3.84 -4.81 5.23
N LEU A 97 -2.63 -4.67 4.68
CA LEU A 97 -2.35 -3.89 3.49
C LEU A 97 -3.16 -4.41 2.30
N ASN A 98 -3.09 -5.70 2.04
CA ASN A 98 -3.80 -6.36 0.94
C ASN A 98 -5.32 -6.11 1.04
N LYS A 99 -5.89 -6.34 2.22
CA LYS A 99 -7.33 -6.09 2.49
C LYS A 99 -7.73 -4.63 2.29
N ALA A 100 -6.88 -3.69 2.71
CA ALA A 100 -7.12 -2.27 2.51
C ALA A 100 -7.10 -1.88 1.03
N LEU A 101 -6.16 -2.43 0.25
CA LEU A 101 -6.03 -2.18 -1.19
C LEU A 101 -7.14 -2.82 -2.02
N LEU A 102 -7.60 -4.02 -1.65
CA LEU A 102 -8.75 -4.68 -2.29
C LEU A 102 -10.06 -3.88 -2.14
N GLY A 103 -10.21 -3.12 -1.06
CA GLY A 103 -11.35 -2.25 -0.82
C GLY A 103 -11.19 -0.83 -1.35
N TRP A 104 -10.12 -0.53 -2.08
CA TRP A 104 -9.84 0.81 -2.59
C TRP A 104 -10.16 0.93 -4.08
N ASP A 105 -11.00 1.90 -4.46
CA ASP A 105 -11.52 2.07 -5.83
C ASP A 105 -10.57 2.84 -6.78
N GLY A 106 -9.32 3.07 -6.39
CA GLY A 106 -8.36 3.81 -7.21
C GLY A 106 -7.56 2.93 -8.17
N THR A 107 -6.65 3.56 -8.91
CA THR A 107 -5.68 2.89 -9.77
C THR A 107 -4.41 2.60 -8.99
N LEU A 108 -4.06 1.31 -8.85
CA LEU A 108 -2.86 0.86 -8.18
C LEU A 108 -1.78 0.48 -9.20
N ILE A 109 -0.60 1.06 -9.05
CA ILE A 109 0.61 0.70 -9.82
C ILE A 109 1.68 0.30 -8.81
N PHE A 110 2.17 -0.94 -8.88
CA PHE A 110 3.15 -1.39 -7.90
C PHE A 110 4.16 -2.36 -8.49
N VAL A 111 5.31 -2.42 -7.85
CA VAL A 111 6.34 -3.46 -8.05
C VAL A 111 6.45 -4.24 -6.76
N SER A 112 6.43 -5.57 -6.83
CA SER A 112 6.64 -6.43 -5.67
C SER A 112 7.24 -7.78 -6.10
N HIS A 113 8.07 -8.36 -5.22
CA HIS A 113 8.56 -9.74 -5.33
C HIS A 113 7.68 -10.75 -4.59
N ASP A 114 6.71 -10.29 -3.84
CA ASP A 114 5.73 -11.13 -3.14
C ASP A 114 4.64 -11.61 -4.11
N ARG A 115 4.71 -12.91 -4.44
CA ARG A 115 3.79 -13.51 -5.42
C ARG A 115 2.34 -13.53 -4.95
N GLU A 116 2.09 -13.79 -3.68
CA GLU A 116 0.74 -13.84 -3.13
C GLU A 116 0.10 -12.45 -3.17
N PHE A 117 0.87 -11.44 -2.79
CA PHE A 117 0.45 -10.04 -2.87
C PHE A 117 0.15 -9.62 -4.32
N VAL A 118 1.02 -9.97 -5.27
CA VAL A 118 0.80 -9.67 -6.69
C VAL A 118 -0.43 -10.40 -7.23
N SER A 119 -0.57 -11.72 -6.98
CA SER A 119 -1.69 -12.52 -7.50
C SER A 119 -3.04 -12.06 -6.96
N SER A 120 -3.09 -11.52 -5.75
CA SER A 120 -4.34 -11.05 -5.13
C SER A 120 -4.85 -9.71 -5.67
N LEU A 121 -3.96 -8.85 -6.21
CA LEU A 121 -4.28 -7.47 -6.57
C LEU A 121 -4.17 -7.19 -8.08
N ALA A 122 -3.23 -7.85 -8.77
CA ALA A 122 -2.93 -7.51 -10.16
C ALA A 122 -4.03 -7.97 -11.12
N THR A 123 -4.56 -7.02 -11.86
CA THR A 123 -5.51 -7.24 -12.97
C THR A 123 -4.87 -6.97 -14.33
N ARG A 124 -3.64 -6.49 -14.35
CA ARG A 124 -2.84 -6.19 -15.54
C ARG A 124 -1.36 -6.27 -15.16
N VAL A 125 -0.53 -6.84 -16.02
CA VAL A 125 0.91 -6.99 -15.81
C VAL A 125 1.68 -6.25 -16.90
N LEU A 126 2.60 -5.37 -16.49
CA LEU A 126 3.54 -4.70 -17.37
C LEU A 126 4.94 -5.31 -17.16
N GLU A 127 5.37 -6.19 -18.06
CA GLU A 127 6.72 -6.75 -18.03
C GLU A 127 7.68 -5.83 -18.78
N ILE A 128 8.61 -5.21 -18.06
CA ILE A 128 9.62 -4.31 -18.64
C ILE A 128 10.85 -5.12 -19.01
N LYS A 129 11.17 -5.18 -20.30
CA LYS A 129 12.37 -5.81 -20.85
C LYS A 129 13.34 -4.75 -21.38
N LYS A 130 14.55 -5.17 -21.69
CA LYS A 130 15.61 -4.28 -22.19
C LYS A 130 15.22 -3.54 -23.48
N ASP A 131 14.44 -4.17 -24.34
CA ASP A 131 14.09 -3.73 -25.70
C ASP A 131 12.60 -3.39 -25.88
N ARG A 132 11.75 -3.80 -24.95
CA ARG A 132 10.29 -3.63 -25.09
C ARG A 132 9.57 -3.73 -23.75
N VAL A 133 8.34 -3.22 -23.73
CA VAL A 133 7.38 -3.47 -22.65
C VAL A 133 6.33 -4.45 -23.17
N VAL A 134 6.07 -5.51 -22.41
CA VAL A 134 4.96 -6.44 -22.66
C VAL A 134 3.82 -6.06 -21.75
N ASP A 135 2.67 -5.76 -22.35
CA ASP A 135 1.44 -5.39 -21.67
C ASP A 135 0.46 -6.56 -21.74
N PHE A 136 0.20 -7.18 -20.59
CA PHE A 136 -0.69 -8.34 -20.45
C PHE A 136 -1.93 -7.94 -19.67
N GLN A 137 -3.11 -8.09 -20.29
CA GLN A 137 -4.42 -7.88 -19.65
C GLN A 137 -4.87 -9.19 -19.01
N GLY A 138 -4.91 -9.25 -17.69
CA GLY A 138 -5.30 -10.43 -16.92
C GLY A 138 -4.61 -10.48 -15.56
N THR A 139 -4.88 -11.53 -14.81
CA THR A 139 -4.25 -11.76 -13.52
C THR A 139 -2.77 -12.15 -13.67
N TYR A 140 -2.04 -12.10 -12.57
CA TYR A 140 -0.64 -12.56 -12.57
C TYR A 140 -0.51 -14.04 -12.89
N ASP A 141 -1.44 -14.87 -12.45
CA ASP A 141 -1.44 -16.31 -12.74
C ASP A 141 -1.71 -16.59 -14.23
N ASP A 142 -2.63 -15.83 -14.86
CA ASP A 142 -2.86 -15.91 -16.30
C ASP A 142 -1.61 -15.53 -17.10
N TYR A 143 -0.92 -14.47 -16.66
CA TYR A 143 0.35 -14.04 -17.25
C TYR A 143 1.43 -15.14 -17.16
N LEU A 144 1.59 -15.78 -15.99
CA LEU A 144 2.55 -16.87 -15.83
C LEU A 144 2.22 -18.07 -16.73
N ALA A 145 0.93 -18.43 -16.83
CA ALA A 145 0.47 -19.52 -17.70
C ALA A 145 0.75 -19.22 -19.19
N ASP A 146 0.52 -17.98 -19.62
CA ASP A 146 0.83 -17.54 -20.99
C ASP A 146 2.33 -17.59 -21.28
N ARG A 147 3.16 -17.15 -20.35
CA ARG A 147 4.63 -17.21 -20.46
C ARG A 147 5.15 -18.63 -20.60
N MET A 148 4.60 -19.58 -19.82
CA MET A 148 4.97 -21.00 -19.92
C MET A 148 4.59 -21.59 -21.27
N ARG A 149 3.42 -21.26 -21.83
CA ARG A 149 3.00 -21.70 -23.17
C ARG A 149 3.93 -21.16 -24.27
N THR A 150 4.24 -19.87 -24.19
CA THR A 150 5.11 -19.21 -25.17
C THR A 150 6.53 -19.76 -25.13
N ALA A 151 7.07 -20.08 -23.95
CA ALA A 151 8.40 -20.67 -23.81
C ALA A 151 8.47 -22.14 -24.30
N ALA A 152 7.35 -22.87 -24.25
CA ALA A 152 7.30 -24.25 -24.73
C ALA A 152 7.23 -24.37 -26.28
N VAL A 153 6.96 -23.23 -26.95
CA VAL A 153 6.82 -23.20 -28.44
C VAL A 153 8.04 -22.55 -29.11
N ALA A 154 8.95 -21.94 -28.34
CA ALA A 154 10.19 -21.32 -28.82
C ALA A 154 11.40 -22.24 -28.71
#